data_c051442588edffd9ab5e286714073d64
#
_entry.id   c051442588edffd9ab5e286714073d64
#
_cell.length_a   1.000
_cell.length_b   1.000
_cell.length_c   1.000
_cell.angle_alpha   90.00
_cell.angle_beta   90.00
_cell.angle_gamma   90.00
#
_symmetry.space_group_name_H-M   'P 1'
#
loop_
_entity.id
_entity.type
_entity.pdbx_description
1 polymer ?
#
loop_
_entity_poly.entity_id
_entity_poly.type
_entity_poly.pdbx_seq_one_letter_code
_entity_poly.pdbx_strand_id
1 'polypeptide(L)'
;MKLLLVDDERYVIESIKKNICWERTGITEIYTAFTMKQAQEIITAVKMDIIISDIVMPAATGFDLVQWVREQNFRIQVIFLTSYAEFDYARRAIQLESVEYLLKPIDFEKLEEALKKAEQAVLQEKHIEKLTEASEQWEKDRTILQKDIWRNLLSGNMTQNQFCESAKRMDLYQDLSLIHISEPTR
;
A
#
# COMPACT_ATOMS: atom_id res chain seq x y z
N MET A 1 9.05 9.60 -3.19
CA MET A 1 7.72 9.10 -3.64
C MET A 1 7.39 9.67 -5.00
N LYS A 2 6.52 9.01 -5.77
CA LYS A 2 6.09 9.41 -7.11
C LYS A 2 4.69 9.97 -7.08
N LEU A 3 4.51 11.16 -7.62
CA LEU A 3 3.26 11.89 -7.70
C LEU A 3 2.78 11.97 -9.15
N LEU A 4 1.51 11.72 -9.39
CA LEU A 4 0.84 12.00 -10.66
C LEU A 4 -0.14 13.16 -10.49
N LEU A 5 0.02 14.18 -11.31
CA LEU A 5 -0.91 15.31 -11.44
C LEU A 5 -1.80 15.06 -12.66
N VAL A 6 -3.13 15.09 -12.47
CA VAL A 6 -4.12 14.85 -13.52
C VAL A 6 -5.07 16.04 -13.57
N ASP A 7 -4.99 16.84 -14.61
CA ASP A 7 -5.84 18.00 -14.84
C ASP A 7 -5.80 18.35 -16.34
N ASP A 8 -6.92 18.60 -16.97
CA ASP A 8 -6.96 18.99 -18.39
C ASP A 8 -6.44 20.41 -18.62
N GLU A 9 -6.40 21.21 -17.58
CA GLU A 9 -5.88 22.57 -17.60
C GLU A 9 -4.38 22.63 -17.28
N ARG A 10 -3.53 22.79 -18.29
CA ARG A 10 -2.07 22.83 -18.14
C ARG A 10 -1.59 23.86 -17.13
N TYR A 11 -2.25 25.01 -17.05
CA TYR A 11 -1.84 26.08 -16.15
C TYR A 11 -2.02 25.70 -14.67
N VAL A 12 -3.00 24.84 -14.34
CA VAL A 12 -3.20 24.33 -12.98
C VAL A 12 -2.02 23.45 -12.59
N ILE A 13 -1.63 22.52 -13.46
CA ILE A 13 -0.49 21.63 -13.22
C ILE A 13 0.80 22.46 -13.04
N GLU A 14 1.07 23.44 -13.91
CA GLU A 14 2.27 24.28 -13.79
C GLU A 14 2.22 25.18 -12.54
N SER A 15 1.04 25.66 -12.15
CA SER A 15 0.85 26.41 -10.92
C SER A 15 1.18 25.55 -9.67
N ILE A 16 0.71 24.32 -9.62
CA ILE A 16 1.03 23.38 -8.53
C ILE A 16 2.54 23.13 -8.48
N LYS A 17 3.16 22.80 -9.60
CA LYS A 17 4.61 22.55 -9.67
C LYS A 17 5.45 23.70 -9.17
N LYS A 18 5.01 24.94 -9.44
CA LYS A 18 5.75 26.16 -9.12
C LYS A 18 5.60 26.60 -7.67
N ASN A 19 4.41 26.41 -7.08
CA ASN A 19 4.07 27.00 -5.79
C ASN A 19 4.22 26.05 -4.62
N ILE A 20 4.37 24.74 -4.84
CA ILE A 20 4.61 23.75 -3.79
C ILE A 20 6.11 23.63 -3.50
N CYS A 21 6.45 23.61 -2.21
CA CYS A 21 7.81 23.33 -1.75
C CYS A 21 8.06 21.81 -1.71
N TRP A 22 8.46 21.23 -2.84
CA TRP A 22 8.64 19.78 -3.00
C TRP A 22 9.66 19.17 -2.05
N GLU A 23 10.65 19.93 -1.62
CA GLU A 23 11.67 19.48 -0.65
C GLU A 23 11.06 19.07 0.71
N ARG A 24 9.86 19.58 1.02
CA ARG A 24 9.14 19.31 2.27
C ARG A 24 8.13 18.17 2.20
N THR A 25 7.94 17.58 1.00
CA THR A 25 6.85 16.63 0.75
C THR A 25 7.33 15.20 0.50
N GLY A 26 8.63 14.91 0.56
CA GLY A 26 9.18 13.59 0.25
C GLY A 26 8.93 13.08 -1.17
N ILE A 27 8.36 13.92 -2.05
CA ILE A 27 8.10 13.62 -3.46
C ILE A 27 9.40 13.83 -4.25
N THR A 28 9.79 12.80 -4.99
CA THR A 28 11.05 12.79 -5.77
C THR A 28 10.83 12.87 -7.27
N GLU A 29 9.67 12.44 -7.75
CA GLU A 29 9.32 12.42 -9.17
C GLU A 29 7.87 12.88 -9.35
N ILE A 30 7.63 13.74 -10.34
CA ILE A 30 6.31 14.26 -10.66
C ILE A 30 6.00 13.91 -12.12
N TYR A 31 4.90 13.22 -12.30
CA TYR A 31 4.32 12.86 -13.58
C TYR A 31 3.08 13.71 -13.84
N THR A 32 2.72 13.91 -15.10
CA THR A 32 1.57 14.73 -15.48
C THR A 32 0.74 14.05 -16.55
N ALA A 33 -0.58 14.10 -16.42
CA ALA A 33 -1.52 13.65 -17.40
C ALA A 33 -2.62 14.68 -17.60
N PHE A 34 -3.10 14.82 -18.81
CA PHE A 34 -4.15 15.77 -19.20
C PHE A 34 -5.46 15.07 -19.54
N THR A 35 -5.47 13.76 -19.48
CA THR A 35 -6.64 12.91 -19.74
C THR A 35 -6.58 11.66 -18.88
N MET A 36 -7.74 11.05 -18.61
CA MET A 36 -7.83 9.77 -17.91
C MET A 36 -6.97 8.68 -18.59
N LYS A 37 -7.00 8.60 -19.92
CA LYS A 37 -6.22 7.61 -20.67
C LYS A 37 -4.71 7.74 -20.43
N GLN A 38 -4.17 8.96 -20.50
CA GLN A 38 -2.77 9.22 -20.19
C GLN A 38 -2.42 8.85 -18.74
N ALA A 39 -3.32 9.17 -17.79
CA ALA A 39 -3.14 8.80 -16.39
C ALA A 39 -3.07 7.27 -16.23
N GLN A 40 -3.96 6.52 -16.86
CA GLN A 40 -3.97 5.06 -16.83
C GLN A 40 -2.68 4.45 -17.43
N GLU A 41 -2.21 4.97 -18.56
CA GLU A 41 -0.95 4.55 -19.20
C GLU A 41 0.24 4.74 -18.25
N ILE A 42 0.32 5.90 -17.58
CA ILE A 42 1.39 6.22 -16.62
C ILE A 42 1.30 5.31 -15.40
N ILE A 43 0.12 5.12 -14.80
CA ILE A 43 -0.09 4.30 -13.62
C ILE A 43 0.26 2.83 -13.90
N THR A 44 -0.05 2.35 -15.10
CA THR A 44 0.29 0.98 -15.50
C THR A 44 1.79 0.78 -15.71
N ALA A 45 2.48 1.79 -16.24
CA ALA A 45 3.91 1.73 -16.54
C ALA A 45 4.80 1.99 -15.31
N VAL A 46 4.32 2.79 -14.36
CA VAL A 46 5.11 3.25 -13.20
C VAL A 46 4.29 3.12 -11.92
N LYS A 47 4.86 2.49 -10.89
CA LYS A 47 4.21 2.43 -9.56
C LYS A 47 4.12 3.85 -8.99
N MET A 48 2.90 4.40 -8.95
CA MET A 48 2.61 5.70 -8.34
C MET A 48 2.32 5.54 -6.85
N ASP A 49 2.68 6.55 -6.07
CA ASP A 49 2.38 6.61 -4.64
C ASP A 49 1.18 7.52 -4.34
N ILE A 50 1.09 8.66 -5.06
CA ILE A 50 0.05 9.69 -4.83
C ILE A 50 -0.49 10.16 -6.18
N ILE A 51 -1.80 10.42 -6.24
CA ILE A 51 -2.48 11.10 -7.36
C ILE A 51 -3.15 12.37 -6.83
N ILE A 52 -2.92 13.49 -7.52
CA ILE A 52 -3.77 14.68 -7.42
C ILE A 52 -4.57 14.74 -8.72
N SER A 53 -5.89 14.68 -8.62
CA SER A 53 -6.76 14.67 -9.81
C SER A 53 -7.82 15.75 -9.73
N ASP A 54 -8.01 16.48 -10.84
CA ASP A 54 -9.25 17.22 -11.03
C ASP A 54 -10.42 16.22 -11.13
N ILE A 55 -11.58 16.64 -10.62
CA ILE A 55 -12.81 15.85 -10.69
C ILE A 55 -13.45 15.99 -12.06
N VAL A 56 -13.50 17.21 -12.61
CA VAL A 56 -14.23 17.51 -13.84
C VAL A 56 -13.26 17.66 -15.00
N MET A 57 -13.15 16.63 -15.81
CA MET A 57 -12.33 16.62 -17.01
C MET A 57 -13.17 16.24 -18.24
N PRO A 58 -12.78 16.65 -19.45
CA PRO A 58 -13.42 16.21 -20.68
C PRO A 58 -13.41 14.68 -20.82
N ALA A 59 -14.54 14.12 -21.23
CA ALA A 59 -14.75 12.69 -21.52
C ALA A 59 -14.73 11.71 -20.33
N ALA A 60 -14.16 12.06 -19.17
CA ALA A 60 -14.19 11.20 -17.99
C ALA A 60 -13.90 12.03 -16.73
N THR A 61 -14.42 11.60 -15.59
CA THR A 61 -14.20 12.31 -14.31
C THR A 61 -12.98 11.76 -13.57
N GLY A 62 -12.40 12.56 -12.66
CA GLY A 62 -11.38 12.10 -11.73
C GLY A 62 -11.87 10.93 -10.85
N PHE A 63 -13.16 10.89 -10.58
CA PHE A 63 -13.78 9.76 -9.87
C PHE A 63 -13.70 8.45 -10.67
N ASP A 64 -13.92 8.52 -12.00
CA ASP A 64 -13.83 7.32 -12.85
C ASP A 64 -12.40 6.79 -12.91
N LEU A 65 -11.40 7.70 -12.92
CA LEU A 65 -10.00 7.33 -12.81
C LEU A 65 -9.71 6.61 -11.49
N VAL A 66 -10.16 7.17 -10.36
CA VAL A 66 -9.88 6.59 -9.04
C VAL A 66 -10.65 5.29 -8.84
N GLN A 67 -11.87 5.19 -9.32
CA GLN A 67 -12.60 3.93 -9.31
C GLN A 67 -11.84 2.84 -10.06
N TRP A 68 -11.34 3.13 -11.26
CA TRP A 68 -10.50 2.22 -12.02
C TRP A 68 -9.22 1.84 -11.25
N VAL A 69 -8.56 2.79 -10.59
CA VAL A 69 -7.38 2.53 -9.73
C VAL A 69 -7.72 1.51 -8.63
N ARG A 70 -8.87 1.65 -7.97
CA ARG A 70 -9.33 0.71 -6.93
C ARG A 70 -9.68 -0.67 -7.51
N GLU A 71 -10.34 -0.73 -8.65
CA GLU A 71 -10.67 -1.99 -9.36
C GLU A 71 -9.43 -2.79 -9.78
N GLN A 72 -8.33 -2.10 -10.10
CA GLN A 72 -7.04 -2.72 -10.40
C GLN A 72 -6.22 -3.05 -9.14
N ASN A 73 -6.75 -2.81 -7.94
CA ASN A 73 -6.06 -3.01 -6.66
C ASN A 73 -4.75 -2.20 -6.52
N PHE A 74 -4.63 -1.08 -7.22
CA PHE A 74 -3.51 -0.16 -7.00
C PHE A 74 -3.70 0.59 -5.68
N ARG A 75 -2.71 0.49 -4.80
CA ARG A 75 -2.66 1.23 -3.53
C ARG A 75 -2.01 2.58 -3.76
N ILE A 76 -2.82 3.56 -4.15
CA ILE A 76 -2.38 4.92 -4.46
C ILE A 76 -3.21 5.87 -3.61
N GLN A 77 -2.57 6.79 -2.92
CA GLN A 77 -3.25 7.84 -2.16
C GLN A 77 -3.78 8.91 -3.11
N VAL A 78 -4.99 9.40 -2.87
CA VAL A 78 -5.69 10.30 -3.79
C VAL A 78 -6.08 11.60 -3.10
N ILE A 79 -5.81 12.71 -3.77
CA ILE A 79 -6.28 14.06 -3.42
C ILE A 79 -7.09 14.56 -4.60
N PHE A 80 -8.34 14.97 -4.37
CA PHE A 80 -9.16 15.57 -5.40
C PHE A 80 -9.08 17.09 -5.39
N LEU A 81 -9.03 17.68 -6.59
CA LEU A 81 -9.22 19.10 -6.83
C LEU A 81 -10.54 19.30 -7.57
N THR A 82 -11.26 20.39 -7.31
CA THR A 82 -12.50 20.70 -8.02
C THR A 82 -12.84 22.17 -7.96
N SER A 83 -13.48 22.65 -9.00
CA SER A 83 -14.09 23.99 -9.03
C SER A 83 -15.49 24.04 -8.39
N TYR A 84 -16.06 22.90 -8.02
CA TYR A 84 -17.44 22.80 -7.54
C TYR A 84 -17.49 22.35 -6.08
N ALA A 85 -18.14 23.18 -5.24
CA ALA A 85 -18.39 22.86 -3.85
C ALA A 85 -19.70 22.05 -3.69
N GLU A 86 -19.77 20.87 -4.31
CA GLU A 86 -20.96 20.03 -4.25
C GLU A 86 -20.83 18.97 -3.16
N PHE A 87 -21.88 18.81 -2.37
CA PHE A 87 -21.93 17.82 -1.30
C PHE A 87 -21.78 16.39 -1.82
N ASP A 88 -22.36 16.10 -2.99
CA ASP A 88 -22.27 14.77 -3.61
C ASP A 88 -20.85 14.43 -4.04
N TYR A 89 -20.05 15.40 -4.47
CA TYR A 89 -18.63 15.17 -4.79
C TYR A 89 -17.81 14.85 -3.55
N ALA A 90 -18.03 15.60 -2.46
CA ALA A 90 -17.36 15.31 -1.19
C ALA A 90 -17.72 13.91 -0.67
N ARG A 91 -18.99 13.52 -0.75
CA ARG A 91 -19.45 12.18 -0.36
C ARG A 91 -18.80 11.07 -1.20
N ARG A 92 -18.72 11.28 -2.52
CA ARG A 92 -18.09 10.30 -3.43
C ARG A 92 -16.58 10.21 -3.20
N ALA A 93 -15.92 11.31 -2.92
CA ALA A 93 -14.50 11.32 -2.56
C ALA A 93 -14.21 10.47 -1.30
N ILE A 94 -15.06 10.59 -0.27
CA ILE A 94 -14.97 9.76 0.94
C ILE A 94 -15.18 8.27 0.62
N GLN A 95 -16.17 7.94 -0.22
CA GLN A 95 -16.44 6.55 -0.63
C GLN A 95 -15.28 5.90 -1.40
N LEU A 96 -14.50 6.71 -2.11
CA LEU A 96 -13.31 6.28 -2.85
C LEU A 96 -12.03 6.31 -2.00
N GLU A 97 -12.17 6.54 -0.68
CA GLU A 97 -11.06 6.59 0.27
C GLU A 97 -9.97 7.59 -0.14
N SER A 98 -10.39 8.80 -0.60
CA SER A 98 -9.45 9.88 -0.85
C SER A 98 -8.91 10.46 0.46
N VAL A 99 -7.65 10.90 0.43
CA VAL A 99 -7.00 11.54 1.58
C VAL A 99 -7.60 12.91 1.85
N GLU A 100 -7.89 13.66 0.79
CA GLU A 100 -8.41 15.03 0.91
C GLU A 100 -9.20 15.42 -0.35
N TYR A 101 -10.06 16.43 -0.18
CA TYR A 101 -10.87 17.07 -1.22
C TYR A 101 -10.70 18.59 -1.10
N LEU A 102 -10.14 19.22 -2.13
CA LEU A 102 -9.78 20.62 -2.12
C LEU A 102 -10.50 21.41 -3.23
N LEU A 103 -10.95 22.61 -2.89
CA LEU A 103 -11.60 23.50 -3.85
C LEU A 103 -10.59 24.36 -4.61
N LYS A 104 -10.84 24.57 -5.89
CA LYS A 104 -10.19 25.62 -6.68
C LYS A 104 -10.89 26.97 -6.40
N PRO A 105 -10.17 28.13 -6.27
CA PRO A 105 -8.74 28.26 -6.48
C PRO A 105 -7.90 27.56 -5.40
N ILE A 106 -6.79 26.96 -5.81
CA ILE A 106 -5.98 26.11 -4.95
C ILE A 106 -5.32 26.94 -3.84
N ASP A 107 -5.62 26.55 -2.60
CA ASP A 107 -4.89 26.98 -1.42
C ASP A 107 -3.66 26.07 -1.27
N PHE A 108 -2.49 26.60 -1.60
CA PHE A 108 -1.25 25.79 -1.62
C PHE A 108 -0.81 25.33 -0.24
N GLU A 109 -1.15 26.08 0.84
CA GLU A 109 -0.86 25.64 2.21
C GLU A 109 -1.69 24.40 2.55
N LYS A 110 -2.97 24.39 2.21
CA LYS A 110 -3.84 23.22 2.39
C LYS A 110 -3.43 22.05 1.52
N LEU A 111 -2.96 22.32 0.29
CA LEU A 111 -2.47 21.27 -0.58
C LEU A 111 -1.17 20.64 -0.03
N GLU A 112 -0.26 21.43 0.53
CA GLU A 112 0.93 20.91 1.22
C GLU A 112 0.57 20.07 2.46
N GLU A 113 -0.46 20.48 3.23
CA GLU A 113 -0.97 19.68 4.35
C GLU A 113 -1.57 18.35 3.88
N ALA A 114 -2.36 18.39 2.80
CA ALA A 114 -2.94 17.19 2.19
C ALA A 114 -1.85 16.23 1.66
N LEU A 115 -0.80 16.77 1.05
CA LEU A 115 0.35 15.99 0.60
C LEU A 115 1.10 15.33 1.77
N LYS A 116 1.27 16.02 2.89
CA LYS A 116 1.87 15.42 4.10
C LYS A 116 1.02 14.31 4.68
N LYS A 117 -0.31 14.45 4.70
CA LYS A 117 -1.23 13.37 5.10
C LYS A 117 -1.09 12.16 4.16
N ALA A 118 -1.07 12.40 2.85
CA ALA A 118 -0.90 11.36 1.85
C ALA A 118 0.46 10.64 2.00
N GLU A 119 1.54 11.39 2.25
CA GLU A 119 2.86 10.84 2.53
C GLU A 119 2.85 9.89 3.73
N GLN A 120 2.25 10.33 4.84
CA GLN A 120 2.15 9.51 6.06
C GLN A 120 1.37 8.22 5.79
N ALA A 121 0.26 8.30 5.04
CA ALA A 121 -0.54 7.14 4.67
C ALA A 121 0.27 6.15 3.80
N VAL A 122 1.01 6.63 2.80
CA VAL A 122 1.90 5.81 1.96
C VAL A 122 2.98 5.12 2.81
N LEU A 123 3.61 5.84 3.74
CA LEU A 123 4.64 5.27 4.61
C LEU A 123 4.07 4.21 5.54
N GLN A 124 2.89 4.43 6.08
CA GLN A 124 2.19 3.48 6.94
C GLN A 124 1.82 2.20 6.18
N GLU A 125 1.28 2.32 4.96
CA GLU A 125 0.98 1.17 4.11
C GLU A 125 2.23 0.35 3.77
N LYS A 126 3.32 1.01 3.39
CA LYS A 126 4.61 0.35 3.11
C LYS A 126 5.19 -0.35 4.35
N HIS A 127 4.96 0.20 5.53
CA HIS A 127 5.39 -0.43 6.78
C HIS A 127 4.60 -1.71 7.07
N ILE A 128 3.28 -1.66 6.91
CA ILE A 128 2.40 -2.83 7.06
C ILE A 128 2.76 -3.91 6.03
N GLU A 129 2.97 -3.54 4.76
CA GLU A 129 3.37 -4.46 3.69
C GLU A 129 4.66 -5.22 4.05
N LYS A 130 5.69 -4.50 4.52
CA LYS A 130 6.96 -5.11 4.98
C LYS A 130 6.78 -6.05 6.17
N LEU A 131 5.93 -5.70 7.15
CA LEU A 131 5.65 -6.57 8.29
C LEU A 131 4.93 -7.85 7.84
N THR A 132 4.00 -7.74 6.91
CA THR A 132 3.28 -8.88 6.36
C THR A 132 4.21 -9.81 5.58
N GLU A 133 5.05 -9.24 4.69
CA GLU A 133 6.06 -10.01 3.95
C GLU A 133 7.04 -10.74 4.88
N ALA A 134 7.52 -10.05 5.93
CA ALA A 134 8.40 -10.66 6.93
C ALA A 134 7.70 -11.80 7.70
N SER A 135 6.43 -11.63 8.05
CA SER A 135 5.63 -12.67 8.71
C SER A 135 5.42 -13.88 7.81
N GLU A 136 5.08 -13.69 6.54
CA GLU A 136 4.91 -14.78 5.58
C GLU A 136 6.22 -15.54 5.32
N GLN A 137 7.34 -14.81 5.24
CA GLN A 137 8.65 -15.43 5.09
C GLN A 137 9.01 -16.27 6.32
N TRP A 138 8.75 -15.75 7.51
CA TRP A 138 8.97 -16.46 8.77
C TRP A 138 8.14 -17.76 8.85
N GLU A 139 6.88 -17.74 8.42
CA GLU A 139 6.02 -18.93 8.38
C GLU A 139 6.53 -19.98 7.38
N LYS A 140 7.00 -19.54 6.20
CA LYS A 140 7.61 -20.44 5.21
C LYS A 140 8.87 -21.10 5.76
N ASP A 141 9.76 -20.33 6.35
CA ASP A 141 11.02 -20.83 6.94
C ASP A 141 10.73 -21.80 8.10
N ARG A 142 9.75 -21.47 8.95
CA ARG A 142 9.28 -22.35 10.03
C ARG A 142 8.77 -23.69 9.48
N THR A 143 7.99 -23.68 8.42
CA THR A 143 7.46 -24.91 7.79
C THR A 143 8.58 -25.79 7.20
N ILE A 144 9.61 -25.18 6.61
CA ILE A 144 10.77 -25.92 6.07
C ILE A 144 11.55 -26.57 7.21
N LEU A 145 11.85 -25.82 8.26
CA LEU A 145 12.54 -26.34 9.45
C LEU A 145 11.77 -27.47 10.14
N GLN A 146 10.44 -27.35 10.23
CA GLN A 146 9.60 -28.44 10.75
C GLN A 146 9.75 -29.71 9.93
N LYS A 147 9.68 -29.63 8.60
CA LYS A 147 9.83 -30.77 7.72
C LYS A 147 11.21 -31.43 7.86
N ASP A 148 12.26 -30.63 8.01
CA ASP A 148 13.62 -31.15 8.19
C ASP A 148 13.83 -31.83 9.54
N ILE A 149 13.25 -31.31 10.62
CA ILE A 149 13.24 -31.95 11.94
C ILE A 149 12.53 -33.30 11.88
N TRP A 150 11.35 -33.37 11.29
CA TRP A 150 10.61 -34.62 11.11
C TRP A 150 11.38 -35.62 10.24
N ARG A 151 11.98 -35.19 9.14
CA ARG A 151 12.78 -36.04 8.26
C ARG A 151 13.98 -36.63 9.02
N ASN A 152 14.70 -35.83 9.80
CA ASN A 152 15.86 -36.28 10.57
C ASN A 152 15.46 -37.24 11.69
N LEU A 153 14.32 -37.05 12.33
CA LEU A 153 13.79 -37.99 13.32
C LEU A 153 13.44 -39.34 12.67
N LEU A 154 12.70 -39.33 11.57
CA LEU A 154 12.26 -40.55 10.85
C LEU A 154 13.41 -41.31 10.19
N SER A 155 14.47 -40.62 9.78
CA SER A 155 15.67 -41.25 9.20
C SER A 155 16.66 -41.76 10.26
N GLY A 156 16.37 -41.58 11.54
CA GLY A 156 17.25 -41.99 12.64
C GLY A 156 18.49 -41.10 12.84
N ASN A 157 18.57 -39.98 12.13
CA ASN A 157 19.67 -39.00 12.22
C ASN A 157 19.54 -38.04 13.44
N MET A 158 18.47 -38.15 14.20
CA MET A 158 18.20 -37.29 15.36
C MET A 158 17.68 -38.13 16.51
N THR A 159 18.21 -37.92 17.71
CA THR A 159 17.73 -38.59 18.91
C THR A 159 16.44 -37.92 19.43
N GLN A 160 15.64 -38.68 20.21
CA GLN A 160 14.39 -38.18 20.79
C GLN A 160 14.60 -36.91 21.66
N ASN A 161 15.73 -36.84 22.39
CA ASN A 161 16.09 -35.68 23.20
C ASN A 161 16.39 -34.43 22.33
N GLN A 162 17.13 -34.59 21.23
CA GLN A 162 17.42 -33.54 20.29
C GLN A 162 16.16 -33.04 19.59
N PHE A 163 15.22 -33.94 19.27
CA PHE A 163 13.91 -33.57 18.73
C PHE A 163 13.10 -32.72 19.73
N CYS A 164 13.02 -33.16 21.00
CA CYS A 164 12.32 -32.40 22.03
C CYS A 164 12.90 -31.00 22.27
N GLU A 165 14.23 -30.85 22.23
CA GLU A 165 14.86 -29.52 22.35
C GLU A 165 14.57 -28.63 21.14
N SER A 166 14.62 -29.19 19.94
CA SER A 166 14.30 -28.45 18.70
C SER A 166 12.84 -28.05 18.63
N ALA A 167 11.93 -28.96 19.02
CA ALA A 167 10.50 -28.69 19.11
C ALA A 167 10.15 -27.61 20.15
N LYS A 168 10.86 -27.58 21.30
CA LYS A 168 10.72 -26.54 22.32
C LYS A 168 11.13 -25.17 21.78
N ARG A 169 12.25 -25.06 21.06
CA ARG A 169 12.73 -23.80 20.49
C ARG A 169 11.78 -23.21 19.45
N MET A 170 10.99 -24.05 18.78
CA MET A 170 10.08 -23.65 17.70
C MET A 170 8.61 -23.53 18.16
N ASP A 171 8.34 -23.66 19.45
CA ASP A 171 6.96 -23.63 20.02
C ASP A 171 5.98 -24.62 19.35
N LEU A 172 6.49 -25.79 18.96
CA LEU A 172 5.74 -26.85 18.28
C LEU A 172 4.86 -27.68 19.22
N TYR A 173 4.75 -27.31 20.49
CA TYR A 173 4.03 -28.09 21.50
C TYR A 173 2.53 -28.23 21.24
N GLN A 174 1.92 -27.34 20.47
CA GLN A 174 0.50 -27.45 20.16
C GLN A 174 0.18 -28.60 19.18
N ASP A 175 1.12 -28.96 18.31
CA ASP A 175 0.96 -30.06 17.34
C ASP A 175 1.36 -31.44 17.91
N LEU A 176 2.08 -31.47 19.02
CA LEU A 176 2.55 -32.74 19.63
C LEU A 176 1.48 -33.46 20.47
N SER A 177 0.33 -32.87 20.71
CA SER A 177 -0.80 -33.52 21.42
C SER A 177 -1.38 -34.70 20.68
N LEU A 178 -1.03 -34.91 19.41
CA LEU A 178 -1.47 -36.04 18.57
C LEU A 178 -0.51 -37.23 18.60
N ILE A 179 0.68 -37.09 19.20
CA ILE A 179 1.62 -38.21 19.31
C ILE A 179 1.67 -38.64 20.76
N HIS A 180 0.93 -39.67 21.09
CA HIS A 180 1.07 -40.43 22.36
C HIS A 180 2.48 -41.08 22.34
N ILE A 181 3.52 -40.33 22.76
CA ILE A 181 4.78 -40.94 23.14
C ILE A 181 4.58 -41.44 24.55
N SER A 182 4.20 -42.74 24.67
CA SER A 182 4.22 -43.42 25.94
C SER A 182 5.62 -43.32 26.54
N GLU A 183 5.70 -42.74 27.76
CA GLU A 183 6.93 -42.79 28.54
C GLU A 183 7.40 -44.24 28.68
N PRO A 184 8.67 -44.54 28.52
CA PRO A 184 9.20 -45.87 28.80
C PRO A 184 9.03 -46.11 30.29
N THR A 185 8.12 -47.00 30.64
CA THR A 185 8.02 -47.56 32.00
C THR A 185 9.38 -48.11 32.43
N ARG A 186 9.86 -47.65 33.55
CA ARG A 186 11.05 -48.15 34.25
C ARG A 186 10.90 -49.63 34.58
#